data_77af0585fde8d36fbbd775952f1874d9
#
_entry.id   77af0585fde8d36fbbd775952f1874d9
#
_cell.length_a   1.000
_cell.length_b   1.000
_cell.length_c   1.000
_cell.angle_alpha   90.00
_cell.angle_beta   90.00
_cell.angle_gamma   90.00
#
_symmetry.space_group_name_H-M   'P 1'
#
loop_
_entity.id
_entity.type
_entity.pdbx_description
1 polymer ?
#
loop_
_entity_poly.entity_id
_entity_poly.type
_entity_poly.pdbx_seq_one_letter_code
_entity_poly.pdbx_strand_id
1 'polypeptide(L)'
;MNKDQNSTMFHSKIMLFGEYSIIMGSMGLTIPYAHFNGSLEFINRKGYTDLDFARRSNTLLKEYAGYLQQLDSENRLPAGFNLQRLQKDLDNGLYFESSIPEGYGLGSSGALVAALYHRYQSDQTIPRRASQKNEVQQLKAQLAVLESWFHGTSSGIDPLICYMKHPLLLHEDQHLSPVGIPKYNLNSDDAIFLLNTGRPGKTAPLVQGFMDRLQKPEFHQLIKEEYIPLNNRCIRYLTEGQIDKFTVALQELSFFQATHFEAMIPATVEMEWIYGFSTGKYLLKLCGSGGGGFALGFTRNYDEVKQRFQEKGMELVPVFQMK
;
A
#
# COMPACT_ATOMS: atom_id res chain seq x y z
N MET A 1 14.87 9.68 35.08
CA MET A 1 15.59 9.83 33.82
C MET A 1 14.83 9.08 32.76
N ASN A 2 13.94 9.77 32.00
CA ASN A 2 13.21 9.16 30.89
C ASN A 2 14.18 9.02 29.72
N LYS A 3 14.50 7.78 29.34
CA LYS A 3 15.10 7.51 28.04
C LYS A 3 14.15 8.08 26.97
N ASP A 4 14.66 8.97 26.13
CA ASP A 4 14.00 9.40 24.91
C ASP A 4 13.52 8.14 24.16
N GLN A 5 12.23 7.87 24.22
CA GLN A 5 11.62 6.88 23.35
C GLN A 5 11.62 7.51 21.96
N ASN A 6 12.62 7.17 21.14
CA ASN A 6 12.54 7.41 19.71
C ASN A 6 11.19 6.88 19.25
N SER A 7 10.34 7.76 18.71
CA SER A 7 9.04 7.34 18.19
C SER A 7 9.27 6.31 17.08
N THR A 8 8.58 5.18 17.20
CA THR A 8 8.70 4.13 16.19
C THR A 8 8.04 4.58 14.90
N MET A 9 8.81 4.66 13.82
CA MET A 9 8.30 5.00 12.49
C MET A 9 7.63 3.80 11.82
N PHE A 10 6.49 4.03 11.19
CA PHE A 10 5.78 3.06 10.37
C PHE A 10 5.80 3.52 8.92
N HIS A 11 6.34 2.66 8.06
CA HIS A 11 6.49 2.95 6.64
C HIS A 11 5.14 2.84 5.93
N SER A 12 4.99 3.59 4.85
CA SER A 12 3.94 3.34 3.87
C SER A 12 4.13 1.99 3.19
N LYS A 13 3.19 1.59 2.37
CA LYS A 13 3.28 0.38 1.56
C LYS A 13 3.04 0.68 0.09
N ILE A 14 3.54 -0.18 -0.79
CA ILE A 14 3.18 -0.20 -2.21
C ILE A 14 2.71 -1.61 -2.55
N MET A 15 1.51 -1.73 -3.13
CA MET A 15 1.08 -2.95 -3.80
C MET A 15 1.75 -2.96 -5.17
N LEU A 16 2.76 -3.81 -5.35
CA LEU A 16 3.43 -3.95 -6.64
C LEU A 16 2.53 -4.65 -7.66
N PHE A 17 1.80 -5.67 -7.20
CA PHE A 17 0.89 -6.48 -8.03
C PHE A 17 -0.27 -7.00 -7.19
N GLY A 18 -1.42 -7.19 -7.82
CA GLY A 18 -2.62 -7.76 -7.18
C GLY A 18 -3.82 -6.82 -7.16
N GLU A 19 -3.69 -5.60 -7.67
CA GLU A 19 -4.80 -4.64 -7.71
C GLU A 19 -6.00 -5.26 -8.41
N TYR A 20 -7.15 -5.21 -7.74
CA TYR A 20 -8.40 -5.81 -8.17
C TYR A 20 -8.40 -7.35 -8.27
N SER A 21 -7.34 -7.97 -8.83
CA SER A 21 -7.31 -9.42 -9.06
C SER A 21 -7.31 -10.23 -7.76
N ILE A 22 -6.77 -9.69 -6.65
CA ILE A 22 -6.81 -10.37 -5.34
C ILE A 22 -8.24 -10.62 -4.84
N ILE A 23 -9.21 -9.83 -5.27
CA ILE A 23 -10.63 -10.03 -4.97
C ILE A 23 -11.12 -11.38 -5.51
N MET A 24 -10.54 -11.84 -6.61
CA MET A 24 -10.83 -13.12 -7.26
C MET A 24 -9.79 -14.21 -6.99
N GLY A 25 -8.98 -14.07 -5.95
CA GLY A 25 -8.04 -15.11 -5.52
C GLY A 25 -6.72 -15.16 -6.28
N SER A 26 -6.29 -14.09 -6.97
CA SER A 26 -4.95 -14.03 -7.55
C SER A 26 -3.87 -13.91 -6.50
N MET A 27 -2.62 -14.09 -6.94
CA MET A 27 -1.47 -13.66 -6.15
C MET A 27 -1.46 -12.15 -5.95
N GLY A 28 -0.83 -11.69 -4.86
CA GLY A 28 -0.54 -10.28 -4.58
C GLY A 28 0.87 -10.10 -4.05
N LEU A 29 1.55 -9.02 -4.42
CA LEU A 29 2.87 -8.68 -3.94
C LEU A 29 2.87 -7.26 -3.41
N THR A 30 3.22 -7.11 -2.13
CA THR A 30 3.23 -5.82 -1.44
C THR A 30 4.58 -5.61 -0.76
N ILE A 31 5.09 -4.38 -0.81
CA ILE A 31 6.37 -3.99 -0.19
C ILE A 31 6.18 -2.82 0.78
N PRO A 32 6.96 -2.76 1.87
CA PRO A 32 7.07 -1.55 2.67
C PRO A 32 7.85 -0.48 1.89
N TYR A 33 7.46 0.78 2.05
CA TYR A 33 8.08 1.90 1.35
C TYR A 33 8.47 3.01 2.32
N ALA A 34 9.76 3.06 2.66
CA ALA A 34 10.27 3.91 3.74
C ALA A 34 10.36 5.40 3.41
N HIS A 35 10.21 5.80 2.13
CA HIS A 35 10.25 7.20 1.71
C HIS A 35 9.15 8.02 2.40
N PHE A 36 7.96 7.43 2.52
CA PHE A 36 6.87 7.99 3.28
C PHE A 36 6.66 7.17 4.56
N ASN A 37 6.44 7.85 5.66
CA ASN A 37 6.28 7.20 6.96
C ASN A 37 5.44 8.04 7.91
N GLY A 38 5.07 7.46 9.04
CA GLY A 38 4.39 8.16 10.11
C GLY A 38 4.77 7.60 11.48
N SER A 39 4.55 8.42 12.51
CA SER A 39 4.79 8.07 13.91
C SER A 39 3.75 8.70 14.84
N LEU A 40 3.55 8.11 16.01
CA LEU A 40 2.70 8.70 17.05
C LEU A 40 3.50 9.72 17.85
N GLU A 41 3.03 10.97 17.86
CA GLU A 41 3.68 12.12 18.50
C GLU A 41 2.73 12.85 19.43
N PHE A 42 3.24 13.81 20.22
CA PHE A 42 2.45 14.64 21.13
C PHE A 42 2.58 16.12 20.78
N ILE A 43 1.46 16.85 20.76
CA ILE A 43 1.38 18.26 20.37
C ILE A 43 2.31 19.16 21.23
N ASN A 44 2.54 18.80 22.48
CA ASN A 44 3.32 19.61 23.43
C ASN A 44 4.84 19.42 23.32
N ARG A 45 5.35 18.67 22.35
CA ARG A 45 6.79 18.54 22.13
C ARG A 45 7.37 19.83 21.54
N LYS A 46 8.49 20.28 22.08
CA LYS A 46 9.20 21.48 21.60
C LYS A 46 9.64 21.30 20.14
N GLY A 47 9.36 22.30 19.31
CA GLY A 47 9.88 22.38 17.93
C GLY A 47 8.89 22.00 16.83
N TYR A 48 7.65 21.57 17.16
CA TYR A 48 6.65 21.33 16.15
C TYR A 48 5.98 22.66 15.69
N THR A 49 5.84 22.85 14.38
CA THR A 49 5.38 24.11 13.78
C THR A 49 3.97 24.06 13.19
N ASP A 50 3.49 22.88 12.75
CA ASP A 50 2.14 22.75 12.18
C ASP A 50 1.12 22.23 13.22
N LEU A 51 0.74 23.13 14.12
CA LEU A 51 -0.23 22.82 15.18
C LEU A 51 -1.62 22.50 14.64
N ASP A 52 -2.00 23.04 13.50
CA ASP A 52 -3.33 22.79 12.92
C ASP A 52 -3.42 21.39 12.35
N PHE A 53 -2.37 20.89 11.72
CA PHE A 53 -2.27 19.49 11.32
C PHE A 53 -2.36 18.56 12.55
N ALA A 54 -1.56 18.82 13.58
CA ALA A 54 -1.54 17.99 14.79
C ALA A 54 -2.90 17.94 15.49
N ARG A 55 -3.61 19.07 15.56
CA ARG A 55 -4.97 19.14 16.14
C ARG A 55 -5.98 18.37 15.31
N ARG A 56 -5.97 18.51 13.98
CA ARG A 56 -6.84 17.72 13.08
C ARG A 56 -6.59 16.23 13.24
N SER A 57 -5.33 15.81 13.24
CA SER A 57 -4.93 14.42 13.44
C SER A 57 -5.37 13.89 14.82
N ASN A 58 -5.21 14.68 15.91
CA ASN A 58 -5.71 14.31 17.24
C ASN A 58 -7.24 14.16 17.26
N THR A 59 -7.98 15.06 16.59
CA THR A 59 -9.44 14.97 16.50
C THR A 59 -9.86 13.68 15.79
N LEU A 60 -9.25 13.36 14.64
CA LEU A 60 -9.50 12.10 13.93
C LEU A 60 -9.24 10.88 14.81
N LEU A 61 -8.14 10.90 15.58
CA LEU A 61 -7.81 9.80 16.50
C LEU A 61 -8.82 9.66 17.64
N LYS A 62 -9.43 10.75 18.12
CA LYS A 62 -10.52 10.71 19.13
C LYS A 62 -11.79 10.07 18.54
N GLU A 63 -12.14 10.41 17.30
CA GLU A 63 -13.25 9.76 16.59
C GLU A 63 -12.99 8.26 16.41
N TYR A 64 -11.78 7.91 15.99
CA TYR A 64 -11.35 6.52 15.86
C TYR A 64 -11.38 5.77 17.20
N ALA A 65 -11.01 6.42 18.32
CA ALA A 65 -11.09 5.82 19.65
C ALA A 65 -12.56 5.50 20.05
N GLY A 66 -13.53 6.29 19.60
CA GLY A 66 -14.95 5.98 19.75
C GLY A 66 -15.34 4.66 19.06
N TYR A 67 -14.84 4.43 17.85
CA TYR A 67 -15.01 3.14 17.16
C TYR A 67 -14.38 1.99 17.93
N LEU A 68 -13.16 2.17 18.47
CA LEU A 68 -12.50 1.13 19.27
C LEU A 68 -13.28 0.81 20.56
N GLN A 69 -13.90 1.81 21.20
CA GLN A 69 -14.79 1.59 22.34
C GLN A 69 -16.04 0.78 21.97
N GLN A 70 -16.60 1.03 20.79
CA GLN A 70 -17.69 0.21 20.27
C GLN A 70 -17.24 -1.24 20.07
N LEU A 71 -16.08 -1.48 19.43
CA LEU A 71 -15.52 -2.81 19.27
C LEU A 71 -15.31 -3.54 20.61
N ASP A 72 -14.87 -2.81 21.64
CA ASP A 72 -14.66 -3.36 22.98
C ASP A 72 -16.00 -3.79 23.59
N SER A 73 -17.03 -2.95 23.51
CA SER A 73 -18.39 -3.27 23.99
C SER A 73 -19.01 -4.48 23.27
N GLU A 74 -18.65 -4.69 22.01
CA GLU A 74 -19.08 -5.83 21.18
C GLU A 74 -18.18 -7.08 21.34
N ASN A 75 -17.14 -7.05 22.20
CA ASN A 75 -16.12 -8.09 22.36
C ASN A 75 -15.37 -8.43 21.06
N ARG A 76 -15.16 -7.44 20.19
CA ARG A 76 -14.47 -7.56 18.90
C ARG A 76 -13.11 -6.87 18.88
N LEU A 77 -12.78 -6.08 19.89
CA LEU A 77 -11.46 -5.48 20.03
C LEU A 77 -10.41 -6.56 20.27
N PRO A 78 -9.21 -6.51 19.63
CA PRO A 78 -8.14 -7.45 19.92
C PRO A 78 -7.81 -7.54 21.41
N ALA A 79 -7.77 -8.76 21.95
CA ALA A 79 -7.47 -8.98 23.36
C ALA A 79 -6.11 -8.36 23.74
N GLY A 80 -6.09 -7.64 24.86
CA GLY A 80 -4.88 -6.95 25.34
C GLY A 80 -4.64 -5.57 24.74
N PHE A 81 -5.55 -5.02 23.93
CA PHE A 81 -5.46 -3.63 23.46
C PHE A 81 -5.84 -2.66 24.59
N ASN A 82 -4.94 -1.75 24.94
CA ASN A 82 -5.08 -0.87 26.09
C ASN A 82 -5.79 0.45 25.74
N LEU A 83 -7.12 0.42 25.68
CA LEU A 83 -7.96 1.60 25.40
C LEU A 83 -7.79 2.72 26.42
N GLN A 84 -7.63 2.40 27.69
CA GLN A 84 -7.50 3.42 28.76
C GLN A 84 -6.21 4.23 28.57
N ARG A 85 -5.12 3.56 28.18
CA ARG A 85 -3.85 4.24 27.86
C ARG A 85 -4.00 5.10 26.60
N LEU A 86 -4.69 4.60 25.57
CA LEU A 86 -4.95 5.37 24.35
C LEU A 86 -5.73 6.64 24.68
N GLN A 87 -6.83 6.55 25.45
CA GLN A 87 -7.63 7.70 25.83
C GLN A 87 -6.80 8.76 26.58
N LYS A 88 -6.01 8.31 27.56
CA LYS A 88 -5.11 9.21 28.30
C LYS A 88 -4.10 9.93 27.39
N ASP A 89 -3.53 9.19 26.43
CA ASP A 89 -2.56 9.77 25.49
C ASP A 89 -3.25 10.77 24.54
N LEU A 90 -4.48 10.50 24.10
CA LEU A 90 -5.29 11.43 23.28
C LEU A 90 -5.62 12.74 24.02
N ASP A 91 -5.97 12.65 25.30
CA ASP A 91 -6.24 13.82 26.14
C ASP A 91 -4.96 14.65 26.35
N ASN A 92 -3.79 14.01 26.31
CA ASN A 92 -2.48 14.66 26.35
C ASN A 92 -2.00 15.16 24.97
N GLY A 93 -2.86 15.12 23.93
CA GLY A 93 -2.55 15.65 22.61
C GLY A 93 -1.77 14.68 21.72
N LEU A 94 -1.99 13.35 21.86
CA LEU A 94 -1.45 12.37 20.92
C LEU A 94 -2.01 12.62 19.51
N TYR A 95 -1.15 12.58 18.50
CA TYR A 95 -1.53 12.65 17.09
C TYR A 95 -0.62 11.74 16.25
N PHE A 96 -1.03 11.50 15.01
CA PHE A 96 -0.22 10.76 14.05
C PHE A 96 0.46 11.73 13.09
N GLU A 97 1.76 11.94 13.27
CA GLU A 97 2.61 12.68 12.35
C GLU A 97 2.87 11.82 11.13
N SER A 98 2.56 12.30 9.93
CA SER A 98 2.66 11.49 8.72
C SER A 98 3.06 12.30 7.49
N SER A 99 4.02 11.77 6.74
CA SER A 99 4.36 12.22 5.39
C SER A 99 3.65 11.41 4.29
N ILE A 100 2.83 10.39 4.68
CA ILE A 100 2.14 9.52 3.73
C ILE A 100 0.97 10.27 3.12
N PRO A 101 0.95 10.55 1.81
CA PRO A 101 -0.14 11.29 1.19
C PRO A 101 -1.45 10.49 1.20
N GLU A 102 -2.52 11.11 1.70
CA GLU A 102 -3.85 10.51 1.77
C GLU A 102 -4.49 10.40 0.38
N GLY A 103 -5.15 9.27 0.08
CA GLY A 103 -5.79 9.05 -1.22
C GLY A 103 -4.81 8.68 -2.34
N TYR A 104 -3.54 8.39 -2.03
CA TYR A 104 -2.53 8.03 -3.02
C TYR A 104 -2.24 6.52 -3.11
N GLY A 105 -3.01 5.67 -2.42
CA GLY A 105 -2.86 4.21 -2.49
C GLY A 105 -1.67 3.66 -1.69
N LEU A 106 -1.04 4.48 -0.85
CA LEU A 106 0.19 4.14 -0.12
C LEU A 106 -0.03 3.63 1.31
N GLY A 107 -1.29 3.37 1.71
CA GLY A 107 -1.61 2.75 3.01
C GLY A 107 -1.45 3.68 4.21
N SER A 108 -1.92 4.94 4.12
CA SER A 108 -1.89 5.88 5.25
C SER A 108 -2.65 5.34 6.47
N SER A 109 -3.88 4.80 6.27
CA SER A 109 -4.66 4.13 7.33
C SER A 109 -3.92 2.93 7.93
N GLY A 110 -3.31 2.11 7.07
CA GLY A 110 -2.54 0.95 7.50
C GLY A 110 -1.35 1.32 8.39
N ALA A 111 -0.61 2.38 8.05
CA ALA A 111 0.50 2.86 8.87
C ALA A 111 0.02 3.39 10.23
N LEU A 112 -1.10 4.12 10.27
CA LEU A 112 -1.71 4.58 11.51
C LEU A 112 -2.15 3.40 12.39
N VAL A 113 -2.89 2.44 11.83
CA VAL A 113 -3.34 1.23 12.55
C VAL A 113 -2.16 0.43 13.09
N ALA A 114 -1.10 0.26 12.29
CA ALA A 114 0.13 -0.41 12.71
C ALA A 114 0.80 0.32 13.90
N ALA A 115 0.84 1.66 13.88
CA ALA A 115 1.40 2.48 14.95
C ALA A 115 0.60 2.35 16.25
N LEU A 116 -0.73 2.41 16.15
CA LEU A 116 -1.62 2.24 17.32
C LEU A 116 -1.55 0.83 17.89
N TYR A 117 -1.58 -0.20 17.04
CA TYR A 117 -1.41 -1.58 17.45
C TYR A 117 -0.08 -1.77 18.19
N HIS A 118 1.02 -1.30 17.62
CA HIS A 118 2.34 -1.39 18.25
C HIS A 118 2.40 -0.71 19.62
N ARG A 119 1.76 0.44 19.79
CA ARG A 119 1.85 1.22 21.03
C ARG A 119 0.93 0.71 22.13
N TYR A 120 -0.25 0.18 21.78
CA TYR A 120 -1.31 -0.12 22.73
C TYR A 120 -1.62 -1.61 22.90
N GLN A 121 -1.07 -2.48 22.05
CA GLN A 121 -1.19 -3.93 22.20
C GLN A 121 -0.17 -4.44 23.23
N SER A 122 -0.63 -5.24 24.20
CA SER A 122 0.22 -5.81 25.23
C SER A 122 1.10 -6.95 24.72
N ASP A 123 0.57 -7.77 23.82
CA ASP A 123 1.31 -8.85 23.18
C ASP A 123 1.76 -8.41 21.77
N GLN A 124 3.02 -8.01 21.69
CA GLN A 124 3.63 -7.48 20.45
C GLN A 124 4.43 -8.57 19.72
N THR A 125 3.91 -9.78 19.64
CA THR A 125 4.59 -10.84 18.92
C THR A 125 4.66 -10.49 17.42
N ILE A 126 5.85 -10.07 16.96
CA ILE A 126 6.12 -9.94 15.52
C ILE A 126 6.51 -11.33 15.03
N PRO A 127 5.72 -11.97 14.16
CA PRO A 127 6.10 -13.24 13.56
C PRO A 127 7.39 -13.09 12.77
N ARG A 128 8.51 -13.59 13.29
CA ARG A 128 9.85 -13.41 12.70
C ARG A 128 10.22 -14.46 11.64
N ARG A 129 9.40 -15.51 11.46
CA ARG A 129 9.70 -16.64 10.57
C ARG A 129 8.46 -17.04 9.75
N ALA A 130 8.70 -17.49 8.52
CA ALA A 130 7.66 -18.09 7.66
C ALA A 130 6.97 -19.34 8.27
N SER A 131 7.58 -19.98 9.27
CA SER A 131 7.01 -21.11 9.98
C SER A 131 5.84 -20.76 10.92
N GLN A 132 5.60 -19.47 11.15
CA GLN A 132 4.55 -18.96 12.06
C GLN A 132 3.29 -18.53 11.25
N LYS A 133 2.85 -19.34 10.29
CA LYS A 133 1.69 -19.03 9.42
C LYS A 133 0.44 -18.64 10.23
N ASN A 134 0.15 -19.35 11.30
CA ASN A 134 -1.03 -19.09 12.14
C ASN A 134 -0.94 -17.71 12.84
N GLU A 135 0.24 -17.33 13.31
CA GLU A 135 0.46 -16.03 13.97
C GLU A 135 0.30 -14.86 12.99
N VAL A 136 0.80 -14.99 11.74
CA VAL A 136 0.61 -13.99 10.68
C VAL A 136 -0.86 -13.83 10.33
N GLN A 137 -1.61 -14.93 10.21
CA GLN A 137 -3.04 -14.88 9.92
C GLN A 137 -3.84 -14.27 11.08
N GLN A 138 -3.49 -14.61 12.30
CA GLN A 138 -4.12 -14.04 13.49
C GLN A 138 -3.84 -12.54 13.60
N LEU A 139 -2.60 -12.11 13.41
CA LEU A 139 -2.22 -10.69 13.38
C LEU A 139 -2.95 -9.93 12.27
N LYS A 140 -3.00 -10.51 11.06
CA LYS A 140 -3.76 -9.95 9.93
C LYS A 140 -5.22 -9.72 10.28
N ALA A 141 -5.87 -10.73 10.91
CA ALA A 141 -7.28 -10.63 11.31
C ALA A 141 -7.52 -9.53 12.36
N GLN A 142 -6.64 -9.40 13.35
CA GLN A 142 -6.71 -8.34 14.35
C GLN A 142 -6.56 -6.95 13.72
N LEU A 143 -5.59 -6.81 12.83
CA LEU A 143 -5.34 -5.55 12.12
C LEU A 143 -6.49 -5.19 11.15
N ALA A 144 -7.13 -6.18 10.52
CA ALA A 144 -8.29 -5.98 9.67
C ALA A 144 -9.47 -5.38 10.44
N VAL A 145 -9.76 -5.88 11.66
CA VAL A 145 -10.80 -5.33 12.53
C VAL A 145 -10.52 -3.87 12.84
N LEU A 146 -9.28 -3.53 13.22
CA LEU A 146 -8.89 -2.16 13.53
C LEU A 146 -8.99 -1.23 12.31
N GLU A 147 -8.60 -1.70 11.11
CA GLU A 147 -8.60 -0.88 9.89
C GLU A 147 -10.00 -0.67 9.30
N SER A 148 -10.98 -1.51 9.66
CA SER A 148 -12.33 -1.47 9.10
C SER A 148 -13.06 -0.13 9.31
N TRP A 149 -12.67 0.69 10.28
CA TRP A 149 -13.20 2.04 10.45
C TRP A 149 -13.01 2.94 9.22
N PHE A 150 -11.87 2.81 8.54
CA PHE A 150 -11.53 3.66 7.39
C PHE A 150 -12.24 3.24 6.10
N HIS A 151 -12.57 1.95 5.96
CA HIS A 151 -12.99 1.37 4.68
C HIS A 151 -14.26 0.50 4.77
N GLY A 152 -14.91 0.44 5.93
CA GLY A 152 -16.04 -0.44 6.21
C GLY A 152 -15.64 -1.90 6.39
N THR A 153 -14.86 -2.45 5.46
CA THR A 153 -14.24 -3.78 5.56
C THR A 153 -12.78 -3.68 5.13
N SER A 154 -11.90 -4.39 5.83
CA SER A 154 -10.48 -4.44 5.51
C SER A 154 -9.99 -5.88 5.40
N SER A 155 -9.05 -6.11 4.49
CA SER A 155 -8.31 -7.37 4.40
C SER A 155 -7.23 -7.51 5.48
N GLY A 156 -6.82 -6.42 6.14
CA GLY A 156 -5.73 -6.36 7.10
C GLY A 156 -4.33 -6.44 6.48
N ILE A 157 -4.20 -6.49 5.15
CA ILE A 157 -2.90 -6.59 4.47
C ILE A 157 -2.12 -5.29 4.60
N ASP A 158 -2.74 -4.14 4.42
CA ASP A 158 -2.08 -2.84 4.47
C ASP A 158 -1.45 -2.57 5.86
N PRO A 159 -2.18 -2.67 6.98
CA PRO A 159 -1.55 -2.50 8.29
C PRO A 159 -0.56 -3.62 8.63
N LEU A 160 -0.76 -4.84 8.14
CA LEU A 160 0.19 -5.93 8.34
C LEU A 160 1.56 -5.62 7.71
N ILE A 161 1.59 -5.13 6.47
CA ILE A 161 2.83 -4.72 5.79
C ILE A 161 3.52 -3.56 6.53
N CYS A 162 2.76 -2.54 6.93
CA CYS A 162 3.29 -1.40 7.67
C CYS A 162 3.87 -1.83 9.02
N TYR A 163 3.28 -2.84 9.66
CA TYR A 163 3.72 -3.39 10.94
C TYR A 163 4.96 -4.29 10.80
N MET A 164 4.92 -5.25 9.87
CA MET A 164 6.01 -6.23 9.67
C MET A 164 7.24 -5.63 9.02
N LYS A 165 7.10 -4.59 8.20
CA LYS A 165 8.18 -3.91 7.45
C LYS A 165 9.00 -4.85 6.55
N HIS A 166 8.36 -5.90 6.02
CA HIS A 166 8.95 -6.85 5.08
C HIS A 166 8.03 -7.04 3.87
N PRO A 167 8.58 -7.27 2.66
CA PRO A 167 7.76 -7.66 1.51
C PRO A 167 6.96 -8.92 1.81
N LEU A 168 5.68 -8.92 1.43
CA LEU A 168 4.77 -10.05 1.60
C LEU A 168 4.20 -10.48 0.25
N LEU A 169 4.19 -11.78 0.05
CA LEU A 169 3.54 -12.45 -1.06
C LEU A 169 2.22 -13.08 -0.56
N LEU A 170 1.11 -12.65 -1.13
CA LEU A 170 -0.18 -13.34 -1.03
C LEU A 170 -0.23 -14.39 -2.12
N HIS A 171 -0.39 -15.64 -1.73
CA HIS A 171 -0.51 -16.78 -2.64
C HIS A 171 -1.96 -16.99 -3.10
N GLU A 172 -2.16 -17.80 -4.14
CA GLU A 172 -3.48 -18.11 -4.70
C GLU A 172 -4.40 -18.80 -3.66
N ASP A 173 -3.84 -19.57 -2.74
CA ASP A 173 -4.54 -20.18 -1.60
C ASP A 173 -4.77 -19.21 -0.41
N GLN A 174 -4.56 -17.90 -0.63
CA GLN A 174 -4.76 -16.80 0.31
C GLN A 174 -3.82 -16.83 1.55
N HIS A 175 -2.80 -17.70 1.59
CA HIS A 175 -1.79 -17.58 2.62
C HIS A 175 -0.78 -16.48 2.30
N LEU A 176 -0.22 -15.87 3.34
CA LEU A 176 0.82 -14.84 3.25
C LEU A 176 2.17 -15.42 3.65
N SER A 177 3.20 -15.09 2.88
CA SER A 177 4.58 -15.40 3.23
C SER A 177 5.52 -14.21 2.98
N PRO A 178 6.56 -14.03 3.82
CA PRO A 178 7.65 -13.11 3.48
C PRO A 178 8.34 -13.55 2.18
N VAL A 179 8.71 -12.57 1.35
CA VAL A 179 9.40 -12.82 0.08
C VAL A 179 10.57 -11.85 -0.10
N GLY A 180 11.64 -12.31 -0.73
CA GLY A 180 12.73 -11.46 -1.20
C GLY A 180 12.51 -11.11 -2.68
N ILE A 181 12.86 -9.89 -3.06
CA ILE A 181 12.93 -9.49 -4.47
C ILE A 181 14.42 -9.56 -4.87
N PRO A 182 14.80 -10.48 -5.77
CA PRO A 182 16.19 -10.62 -6.19
C PRO A 182 16.70 -9.36 -6.88
N LYS A 183 17.93 -8.96 -6.55
CA LYS A 183 18.59 -7.76 -7.12
C LYS A 183 19.70 -8.10 -8.13
N TYR A 184 20.13 -9.34 -8.19
CA TYR A 184 21.32 -9.74 -8.95
C TYR A 184 21.17 -9.70 -10.49
N ASN A 185 19.94 -9.61 -10.99
CA ASN A 185 19.67 -9.51 -12.44
C ASN A 185 19.22 -8.10 -12.86
N LEU A 186 19.34 -7.10 -11.96
CA LEU A 186 19.02 -5.71 -12.27
C LEU A 186 20.29 -4.96 -12.68
N ASN A 187 20.17 -4.10 -13.70
CA ASN A 187 21.23 -3.18 -14.10
C ASN A 187 21.18 -1.91 -13.25
N SER A 188 22.27 -1.12 -13.27
CA SER A 188 22.35 0.16 -12.54
C SER A 188 21.22 1.14 -12.89
N ASP A 189 20.71 1.07 -14.11
CA ASP A 189 19.73 2.01 -14.65
C ASP A 189 18.29 1.50 -14.51
N ASP A 190 18.11 0.25 -14.05
CA ASP A 190 16.79 -0.33 -13.78
C ASP A 190 16.16 0.34 -12.56
N ALA A 191 14.90 0.73 -12.69
CA ALA A 191 14.19 1.35 -11.58
C ALA A 191 12.70 0.98 -11.54
N ILE A 192 12.18 0.98 -10.31
CA ILE A 192 10.75 1.06 -10.01
C ILE A 192 10.49 2.48 -9.46
N PHE A 193 9.49 3.15 -9.95
CA PHE A 193 9.16 4.52 -9.55
C PHE A 193 7.66 4.74 -9.40
N LEU A 194 7.29 5.75 -8.64
CA LEU A 194 5.93 6.30 -8.57
C LEU A 194 5.87 7.55 -9.44
N LEU A 195 4.88 7.60 -10.34
CA LEU A 195 4.55 8.78 -11.13
C LEU A 195 3.35 9.47 -10.48
N ASN A 196 3.55 10.71 -10.01
CA ASN A 196 2.48 11.49 -9.40
C ASN A 196 1.46 11.93 -10.47
N THR A 197 0.20 11.55 -10.29
CA THR A 197 -0.89 11.90 -11.22
C THR A 197 -1.46 13.31 -10.99
N GLY A 198 -0.97 14.02 -9.95
CA GLY A 198 -1.36 15.40 -9.63
C GLY A 198 -2.66 15.55 -8.85
N ARG A 199 -3.36 14.47 -8.52
CA ARG A 199 -4.60 14.50 -7.74
C ARG A 199 -4.80 13.22 -6.91
N PRO A 200 -5.46 13.29 -5.73
CA PRO A 200 -5.80 12.09 -4.97
C PRO A 200 -6.85 11.25 -5.71
N GLY A 201 -6.80 9.93 -5.52
CA GLY A 201 -7.80 8.98 -6.01
C GLY A 201 -8.96 8.80 -5.04
N LYS A 202 -10.11 8.35 -5.56
CA LYS A 202 -11.27 7.93 -4.77
C LYS A 202 -11.47 6.43 -4.93
N THR A 203 -11.04 5.65 -3.95
CA THR A 203 -11.03 4.19 -4.01
C THR A 203 -12.43 3.57 -4.12
N ALA A 204 -13.37 3.97 -3.24
CA ALA A 204 -14.65 3.30 -3.11
C ALA A 204 -15.48 3.24 -4.42
N PRO A 205 -15.65 4.34 -5.19
CA PRO A 205 -16.40 4.28 -6.46
C PRO A 205 -15.75 3.37 -7.51
N LEU A 206 -14.42 3.32 -7.56
CA LEU A 206 -13.69 2.50 -8.54
C LEU A 206 -13.78 1.01 -8.21
N VAL A 207 -13.64 0.66 -6.93
CA VAL A 207 -13.81 -0.73 -6.46
C VAL A 207 -15.27 -1.17 -6.68
N GLN A 208 -16.25 -0.32 -6.36
CA GLN A 208 -17.66 -0.65 -6.62
C GLN A 208 -17.92 -0.87 -8.11
N GLY A 209 -17.45 0.05 -8.98
CA GLY A 209 -17.58 -0.12 -10.43
C GLY A 209 -16.91 -1.38 -10.99
N PHE A 210 -15.78 -1.80 -10.41
CA PHE A 210 -15.16 -3.08 -10.75
C PHE A 210 -16.04 -4.26 -10.31
N MET A 211 -16.57 -4.23 -9.08
CA MET A 211 -17.46 -5.28 -8.55
C MET A 211 -18.75 -5.39 -9.37
N ASP A 212 -19.33 -4.26 -9.79
CA ASP A 212 -20.52 -4.24 -10.65
C ASP A 212 -20.24 -4.88 -12.03
N ARG A 213 -19.06 -4.58 -12.60
CA ARG A 213 -18.62 -5.21 -13.86
C ARG A 213 -18.37 -6.71 -13.71
N LEU A 214 -17.87 -7.18 -12.57
CA LEU A 214 -17.66 -8.62 -12.29
C LEU A 214 -18.96 -9.42 -12.28
N GLN A 215 -20.14 -8.79 -12.12
CA GLN A 215 -21.44 -9.47 -12.25
C GLN A 215 -21.74 -9.85 -13.72
N LYS A 216 -21.01 -9.29 -14.69
CA LYS A 216 -21.16 -9.65 -16.12
C LYS A 216 -20.27 -10.86 -16.43
N PRO A 217 -20.84 -11.96 -16.94
CA PRO A 217 -20.09 -13.21 -17.18
C PRO A 217 -18.84 -13.00 -18.05
N GLU A 218 -18.95 -12.17 -19.11
CA GLU A 218 -17.85 -11.92 -20.04
C GLU A 218 -16.68 -11.21 -19.34
N PHE A 219 -16.96 -10.22 -18.48
CA PHE A 219 -15.93 -9.52 -17.74
C PHE A 219 -15.33 -10.39 -16.64
N HIS A 220 -16.16 -11.20 -15.96
CA HIS A 220 -15.68 -12.17 -14.98
C HIS A 220 -14.71 -13.17 -15.62
N GLN A 221 -15.06 -13.70 -16.80
CA GLN A 221 -14.24 -14.65 -17.54
C GLN A 221 -12.92 -13.98 -17.99
N LEU A 222 -12.98 -12.76 -18.54
CA LEU A 222 -11.81 -11.97 -18.94
C LEU A 222 -10.82 -11.79 -17.78
N ILE A 223 -11.31 -11.43 -16.59
CA ILE A 223 -10.45 -11.25 -15.42
C ILE A 223 -9.82 -12.58 -15.02
N LYS A 224 -10.61 -13.66 -15.01
CA LYS A 224 -10.15 -14.99 -14.58
C LYS A 224 -9.14 -15.61 -15.55
N GLU A 225 -9.36 -15.47 -16.87
CA GLU A 225 -8.58 -16.18 -17.88
C GLU A 225 -7.40 -15.36 -18.40
N GLU A 226 -7.46 -14.03 -18.33
CA GLU A 226 -6.40 -13.17 -18.85
C GLU A 226 -5.71 -12.36 -17.75
N TYR A 227 -6.45 -11.55 -16.98
CA TYR A 227 -5.84 -10.61 -16.01
C TYR A 227 -5.12 -11.32 -14.86
N ILE A 228 -5.75 -12.32 -14.23
CA ILE A 228 -5.15 -13.08 -13.13
C ILE A 228 -3.87 -13.80 -13.59
N PRO A 229 -3.84 -14.54 -14.70
CA PRO A 229 -2.61 -15.17 -15.19
C PRO A 229 -1.50 -14.16 -15.50
N LEU A 230 -1.82 -12.99 -16.08
CA LEU A 230 -0.85 -11.91 -16.34
C LEU A 230 -0.25 -11.38 -15.03
N ASN A 231 -1.09 -11.03 -14.07
CA ASN A 231 -0.66 -10.59 -12.74
C ASN A 231 0.27 -11.62 -12.07
N ASN A 232 -0.13 -12.89 -12.08
CA ASN A 232 0.61 -13.95 -11.42
C ASN A 232 1.96 -14.23 -12.12
N ARG A 233 2.02 -14.12 -13.46
CA ARG A 233 3.29 -14.21 -14.22
C ARG A 233 4.25 -13.08 -13.86
N CYS A 234 3.75 -11.83 -13.76
CA CYS A 234 4.58 -10.70 -13.34
C CYS A 234 5.19 -10.95 -11.95
N ILE A 235 4.41 -11.42 -10.99
CA ILE A 235 4.89 -11.71 -9.64
C ILE A 235 5.94 -12.82 -9.67
N ARG A 236 5.66 -13.95 -10.32
CA ARG A 236 6.60 -15.09 -10.39
C ARG A 236 7.93 -14.68 -11.04
N TYR A 237 7.89 -14.03 -12.21
CA TYR A 237 9.11 -13.63 -12.90
C TYR A 237 9.93 -12.59 -12.11
N LEU A 238 9.28 -11.66 -11.42
CA LEU A 238 9.95 -10.68 -10.57
C LEU A 238 10.62 -11.37 -9.37
N THR A 239 9.91 -12.25 -8.67
CA THR A 239 10.42 -12.94 -7.48
C THR A 239 11.46 -14.02 -7.81
N GLU A 240 11.46 -14.54 -9.02
CA GLU A 240 12.47 -15.47 -9.54
C GLU A 240 13.67 -14.77 -10.20
N GLY A 241 13.65 -13.42 -10.33
CA GLY A 241 14.71 -12.64 -10.97
C GLY A 241 14.78 -12.81 -12.49
N GLN A 242 13.70 -13.26 -13.15
CA GLN A 242 13.63 -13.45 -14.61
C GLN A 242 13.21 -12.13 -15.29
N ILE A 243 14.09 -11.12 -15.25
CA ILE A 243 13.74 -9.72 -15.57
C ILE A 243 13.28 -9.53 -17.02
N ASP A 244 13.85 -10.26 -18.00
CA ASP A 244 13.41 -10.14 -19.39
C ASP A 244 11.99 -10.67 -19.58
N LYS A 245 11.64 -11.81 -18.98
CA LYS A 245 10.29 -12.36 -18.99
C LYS A 245 9.32 -11.48 -18.20
N PHE A 246 9.78 -10.91 -17.08
CA PHE A 246 9.03 -9.96 -16.30
C PHE A 246 8.65 -8.73 -17.13
N THR A 247 9.60 -8.16 -17.89
CA THR A 247 9.35 -6.98 -18.73
C THR A 247 8.27 -7.25 -19.78
N VAL A 248 8.32 -8.42 -20.45
CA VAL A 248 7.30 -8.82 -21.42
C VAL A 248 5.92 -8.97 -20.75
N ALA A 249 5.86 -9.70 -19.65
CA ALA A 249 4.59 -9.91 -18.92
C ALA A 249 4.01 -8.57 -18.39
N LEU A 250 4.87 -7.67 -17.94
CA LEU A 250 4.47 -6.35 -17.48
C LEU A 250 3.95 -5.46 -18.62
N GLN A 251 4.53 -5.56 -19.82
CA GLN A 251 4.02 -4.86 -21.00
C GLN A 251 2.61 -5.33 -21.37
N GLU A 252 2.37 -6.64 -21.35
CA GLU A 252 1.05 -7.24 -21.56
C GLU A 252 0.06 -6.75 -20.47
N LEU A 253 0.49 -6.72 -19.20
CA LEU A 253 -0.34 -6.25 -18.08
C LEU A 253 -0.68 -4.75 -18.23
N SER A 254 0.31 -3.92 -18.59
CA SER A 254 0.12 -2.49 -18.81
C SER A 254 -0.88 -2.22 -19.93
N PHE A 255 -0.75 -2.96 -21.05
CA PHE A 255 -1.69 -2.89 -22.16
C PHE A 255 -3.10 -3.35 -21.75
N PHE A 256 -3.20 -4.47 -21.02
CA PHE A 256 -4.50 -4.96 -20.51
C PHE A 256 -5.19 -3.91 -19.65
N GLN A 257 -4.47 -3.26 -18.73
CA GLN A 257 -5.02 -2.22 -17.88
C GLN A 257 -5.44 -1.00 -18.68
N ALA A 258 -4.67 -0.58 -19.68
CA ALA A 258 -5.04 0.52 -20.58
C ALA A 258 -6.33 0.24 -21.37
N THR A 259 -6.56 -1.03 -21.72
CA THR A 259 -7.71 -1.45 -22.54
C THR A 259 -8.97 -1.68 -21.70
N HIS A 260 -8.83 -2.26 -20.52
CA HIS A 260 -9.98 -2.76 -19.75
C HIS A 260 -10.24 -2.01 -18.44
N PHE A 261 -9.27 -1.20 -17.98
CA PHE A 261 -9.35 -0.42 -16.73
C PHE A 261 -9.24 1.09 -16.98
N GLU A 262 -9.68 1.54 -18.14
CA GLU A 262 -9.64 2.96 -18.57
C GLU A 262 -10.18 3.92 -17.50
N ALA A 263 -11.33 3.61 -16.88
CA ALA A 263 -11.92 4.42 -15.82
C ALA A 263 -11.02 4.57 -14.57
N MET A 264 -10.02 3.69 -14.40
CA MET A 264 -9.08 3.69 -13.30
C MET A 264 -7.78 4.44 -13.63
N ILE A 265 -7.54 4.77 -14.91
CA ILE A 265 -6.36 5.50 -15.37
C ILE A 265 -6.69 6.98 -15.41
N PRO A 266 -5.99 7.84 -14.64
CA PRO A 266 -6.22 9.28 -14.70
C PRO A 266 -5.86 9.85 -16.08
N ALA A 267 -6.70 10.71 -16.63
CA ALA A 267 -6.47 11.38 -17.93
C ALA A 267 -5.11 12.12 -17.99
N THR A 268 -4.60 12.56 -16.83
CA THR A 268 -3.29 13.23 -16.73
C THR A 268 -2.11 12.34 -17.11
N VAL A 269 -2.25 11.01 -17.01
CA VAL A 269 -1.18 10.04 -17.30
C VAL A 269 -1.49 9.13 -18.48
N GLU A 270 -2.68 9.21 -19.07
CA GLU A 270 -3.14 8.31 -20.13
C GLU A 270 -2.20 8.32 -21.35
N MET A 271 -1.83 9.49 -21.85
CA MET A 271 -0.93 9.63 -23.00
C MET A 271 0.47 9.07 -22.68
N GLU A 272 0.96 9.27 -21.46
CA GLU A 272 2.25 8.72 -21.04
C GLU A 272 2.18 7.19 -20.84
N TRP A 273 1.04 6.69 -20.41
CA TRP A 273 0.81 5.25 -20.32
C TRP A 273 0.92 4.57 -21.68
N ILE A 274 0.19 5.11 -22.68
CA ILE A 274 0.23 4.63 -24.07
C ILE A 274 1.64 4.75 -24.65
N TYR A 275 2.28 5.90 -24.49
CA TYR A 275 3.65 6.12 -24.97
C TYR A 275 4.63 5.11 -24.36
N GLY A 276 4.53 4.84 -23.05
CA GLY A 276 5.41 3.91 -22.34
C GLY A 276 5.38 2.51 -22.94
N PHE A 277 4.22 1.88 -23.03
CA PHE A 277 4.12 0.54 -23.56
C PHE A 277 4.34 0.45 -25.09
N SER A 278 4.04 1.51 -25.84
CA SER A 278 4.26 1.55 -27.29
C SER A 278 5.75 1.69 -27.67
N THR A 279 6.54 2.36 -26.84
CA THR A 279 7.97 2.57 -27.08
C THR A 279 8.87 1.60 -26.30
N GLY A 280 8.34 0.97 -25.26
CA GLY A 280 9.12 0.11 -24.34
C GLY A 280 10.10 0.88 -23.44
N LYS A 281 10.08 2.23 -23.44
CA LYS A 281 10.99 3.04 -22.61
C LYS A 281 10.70 2.90 -21.13
N TYR A 282 9.44 2.78 -20.79
CA TYR A 282 8.95 2.49 -19.45
C TYR A 282 7.57 1.84 -19.54
N LEU A 283 7.15 1.20 -18.48
CA LEU A 283 5.85 0.56 -18.38
C LEU A 283 5.14 1.08 -17.14
N LEU A 284 3.93 1.59 -17.31
CA LEU A 284 3.08 2.02 -16.21
C LEU A 284 2.03 0.97 -15.87
N LYS A 285 1.64 0.90 -14.62
CA LYS A 285 0.51 0.12 -14.11
C LYS A 285 -0.20 0.86 -12.97
N LEU A 286 -1.38 0.41 -12.64
CA LEU A 286 -2.10 0.93 -11.48
C LEU A 286 -1.27 0.77 -10.19
N CYS A 287 -1.37 1.74 -9.29
CA CYS A 287 -0.88 1.70 -7.92
C CYS A 287 -2.08 1.85 -6.97
N GLY A 288 -2.55 0.75 -6.43
CA GLY A 288 -3.83 0.70 -5.69
C GLY A 288 -5.04 0.76 -6.62
N SER A 289 -6.12 1.45 -6.21
CA SER A 289 -7.37 1.51 -6.99
C SER A 289 -7.31 2.35 -8.27
N GLY A 290 -6.27 3.13 -8.47
CA GLY A 290 -6.22 4.09 -9.58
C GLY A 290 -7.11 5.31 -9.38
N GLY A 291 -7.44 6.00 -10.49
CA GLY A 291 -8.27 7.21 -10.49
C GLY A 291 -7.56 8.47 -9.99
N GLY A 292 -6.34 8.35 -9.50
CA GLY A 292 -5.51 9.41 -8.93
C GLY A 292 -4.37 8.82 -8.09
N GLY A 293 -3.71 9.65 -7.29
CA GLY A 293 -2.55 9.27 -6.49
C GLY A 293 -1.33 9.03 -7.34
N PHE A 294 -0.76 7.83 -7.28
CA PHE A 294 0.38 7.44 -8.09
C PHE A 294 0.01 6.37 -9.14
N ALA A 295 0.70 6.40 -10.28
CA ALA A 295 0.90 5.24 -11.13
C ALA A 295 2.26 4.60 -10.80
N LEU A 296 2.35 3.27 -10.83
CA LEU A 296 3.61 2.56 -10.62
C LEU A 296 4.31 2.35 -11.96
N GLY A 297 5.57 2.74 -12.05
CA GLY A 297 6.38 2.65 -13.25
C GLY A 297 7.59 1.75 -13.10
N PHE A 298 7.97 1.14 -14.21
CA PHE A 298 9.17 0.30 -14.36
C PHE A 298 9.94 0.73 -15.59
N THR A 299 11.26 0.85 -15.48
CA THR A 299 12.12 1.24 -16.60
C THR A 299 13.48 0.56 -16.51
N ARG A 300 14.14 0.41 -17.67
CA ARG A 300 15.54 0.02 -17.84
C ARG A 300 16.48 1.22 -17.99
N ASN A 301 15.95 2.46 -17.98
CA ASN A 301 16.73 3.68 -18.10
C ASN A 301 16.06 4.80 -17.29
N TYR A 302 16.37 4.83 -16.00
CA TYR A 302 15.72 5.76 -15.06
C TYR A 302 16.01 7.22 -15.37
N ASP A 303 17.24 7.56 -15.75
CA ASP A 303 17.62 8.98 -15.96
C ASP A 303 16.91 9.58 -17.18
N GLU A 304 16.80 8.83 -18.28
CA GLU A 304 16.02 9.26 -19.46
C GLU A 304 14.55 9.48 -19.12
N VAL A 305 13.96 8.54 -18.38
CA VAL A 305 12.55 8.61 -17.99
C VAL A 305 12.30 9.75 -17.02
N LYS A 306 13.19 9.95 -16.06
CA LYS A 306 13.13 11.07 -15.11
C LYS A 306 13.18 12.42 -15.85
N GLN A 307 14.13 12.59 -16.78
CA GLN A 307 14.22 13.81 -17.57
C GLN A 307 12.94 14.07 -18.36
N ARG A 308 12.40 13.05 -19.04
CA ARG A 308 11.14 13.17 -19.82
C ARG A 308 9.98 13.68 -18.95
N PHE A 309 9.80 13.12 -17.76
CA PHE A 309 8.69 13.52 -16.90
C PHE A 309 8.92 14.89 -16.25
N GLN A 310 10.17 15.25 -15.96
CA GLN A 310 10.53 16.60 -15.50
C GLN A 310 10.21 17.65 -16.57
N GLU A 311 10.51 17.42 -17.85
CA GLU A 311 10.17 18.29 -18.98
C GLU A 311 8.65 18.49 -19.13
N LYS A 312 7.85 17.53 -18.67
CA LYS A 312 6.37 17.60 -18.64
C LYS A 312 5.80 18.16 -17.34
N GLY A 313 6.66 18.56 -16.39
CA GLY A 313 6.23 19.05 -15.08
C GLY A 313 5.62 17.95 -14.18
N MET A 314 5.92 16.68 -14.45
CA MET A 314 5.41 15.54 -13.69
C MET A 314 6.48 15.05 -12.71
N GLU A 315 6.07 14.75 -11.48
CA GLU A 315 6.96 14.30 -10.42
C GLU A 315 7.13 12.77 -10.44
N LEU A 316 8.40 12.32 -10.43
CA LEU A 316 8.76 10.93 -10.17
C LEU A 316 9.37 10.78 -8.78
N VAL A 317 8.92 9.74 -8.06
CA VAL A 317 9.50 9.35 -6.77
C VAL A 317 10.07 7.93 -6.90
N PRO A 318 11.39 7.72 -6.70
CA PRO A 318 11.98 6.39 -6.86
C PRO A 318 11.51 5.48 -5.72
N VAL A 319 11.08 4.26 -6.08
CA VAL A 319 10.76 3.18 -5.13
C VAL A 319 11.99 2.32 -4.93
N PHE A 320 12.63 1.96 -6.04
CA PHE A 320 13.84 1.17 -6.07
C PHE A 320 14.70 1.63 -7.25
N GLN A 321 15.96 1.87 -6.99
CA GLN A 321 16.99 2.16 -8.00
C GLN A 321 18.28 1.48 -7.57
N MET A 322 18.93 0.76 -8.47
CA MET A 322 20.29 0.28 -8.25
C MET A 322 21.23 1.50 -8.37
N LYS A 323 21.94 1.81 -7.30
CA LYS A 323 23.04 2.80 -7.32
C LYS A 323 24.36 2.09 -7.41
#